data_c93fcc23051cdd612a8e8d38dfc09e58
#
_entry.id   c93fcc23051cdd612a8e8d38dfc09e58
#
_cell.length_a   1.000
_cell.length_b   1.000
_cell.length_c   1.000
_cell.angle_alpha   90.00
_cell.angle_beta   90.00
_cell.angle_gamma   90.00
#
_symmetry.space_group_name_H-M   'P 1'
#
loop_
_entity.id
_entity.type
_entity.pdbx_description
1 polymer ?
#
loop_
_entity_poly.entity_id
_entity_poly.type
_entity_poly.pdbx_seq_one_letter_code
_entity_poly.pdbx_strand_id
1 'polypeptide(L)'
;MNLAQTISHYEHLLMDDSGWLSEGLSWTVVRPFRTALSLEDLAGRMTGGGWPDTTEAAEDIEPDTVYLDASAQAGMLLEPGGFTAVGLPHVLTWLSHEAQVWHLSWNLTGHQSLTYLVHGQVLAKLHRLDEQPVTLAPELQALRAIEGAPWPRRAATAMAIVEARTGAHLERRWFDQPRRVALLDQPISPEPLPLGLWHHEPDLHAQLSASPHQTRRTALLVMAETLIDTFDLATELTDLLHAVRQDQALTREHLTTMRAVHEGLGRQWAELPFATREHDDQQWRRWVAANAVRHGLRSVSDAAASYLSALTYAREALDGDWMTLRTRLYQLIDRPAR
;
A
#
# COMPACT_ATOMS: atom_id res chain seq x y z
N MET A 1 -11.13 -21.91 -19.21
CA MET A 1 -12.21 -22.48 -18.38
C MET A 1 -13.50 -21.79 -18.80
N ASN A 2 -14.65 -22.46 -18.86
CA ASN A 2 -15.91 -21.78 -19.12
C ASN A 2 -16.44 -21.15 -17.82
N LEU A 3 -17.31 -20.13 -17.93
CA LEU A 3 -17.79 -19.38 -16.76
C LEU A 3 -18.41 -20.29 -15.67
N ALA A 4 -19.14 -21.33 -16.06
CA ALA A 4 -19.77 -22.25 -15.10
C ALA A 4 -18.74 -23.05 -14.30
N GLN A 5 -17.64 -23.48 -14.94
CA GLN A 5 -16.53 -24.17 -14.29
C GLN A 5 -15.79 -23.23 -13.34
N THR A 6 -15.59 -21.96 -13.74
CA THR A 6 -14.96 -20.95 -12.89
C THR A 6 -15.82 -20.64 -11.67
N ILE A 7 -17.13 -20.52 -11.84
CA ILE A 7 -18.05 -20.34 -10.70
C ILE A 7 -17.96 -21.53 -9.74
N SER A 8 -18.01 -22.76 -10.25
CA SER A 8 -17.88 -23.96 -9.41
C SER A 8 -16.55 -24.00 -8.66
N HIS A 9 -15.46 -23.59 -9.30
CA HIS A 9 -14.14 -23.48 -8.66
C HIS A 9 -14.20 -22.53 -7.46
N TYR A 10 -14.75 -21.31 -7.64
CA TYR A 10 -14.84 -20.34 -6.56
C TYR A 10 -15.86 -20.76 -5.47
N GLU A 11 -16.94 -21.44 -5.82
CA GLU A 11 -17.85 -22.01 -4.81
C GLU A 11 -17.10 -22.97 -3.88
N HIS A 12 -16.28 -23.87 -4.44
CA HIS A 12 -15.46 -24.78 -3.64
C HIS A 12 -14.42 -24.03 -2.81
N LEU A 13 -13.75 -23.04 -3.39
CA LEU A 13 -12.75 -22.23 -2.69
C LEU A 13 -13.34 -21.50 -1.47
N LEU A 14 -14.56 -20.95 -1.61
CA LEU A 14 -15.26 -20.23 -0.55
C LEU A 14 -15.83 -21.17 0.53
N MET A 15 -16.11 -22.42 0.19
CA MET A 15 -16.70 -23.42 1.10
C MET A 15 -15.65 -24.34 1.73
N ASP A 16 -14.39 -24.14 1.45
CA ASP A 16 -13.32 -24.96 1.99
C ASP A 16 -13.28 -24.91 3.53
N ASP A 17 -12.82 -26.01 4.14
CA ASP A 17 -12.82 -26.26 5.59
C ASP A 17 -12.10 -25.19 6.44
N SER A 18 -11.24 -24.38 5.83
CA SER A 18 -10.62 -23.25 6.51
C SER A 18 -11.59 -22.12 6.85
N GLY A 19 -12.71 -21.99 6.11
CA GLY A 19 -13.81 -21.04 6.36
C GLY A 19 -13.52 -19.56 6.23
N TRP A 20 -12.26 -19.15 6.39
CA TRP A 20 -11.91 -17.74 6.55
C TRP A 20 -12.23 -16.86 5.32
N LEU A 21 -12.14 -17.41 4.08
CA LEU A 21 -12.54 -16.68 2.88
C LEU A 21 -14.03 -16.37 2.84
N SER A 22 -14.87 -17.26 3.38
CA SER A 22 -16.31 -17.02 3.49
C SER A 22 -16.65 -15.99 4.56
N GLU A 23 -15.82 -15.85 5.58
CA GLU A 23 -16.00 -14.90 6.68
C GLU A 23 -15.72 -13.46 6.27
N GLY A 24 -14.74 -13.25 5.42
CA GLY A 24 -14.44 -11.92 4.90
C GLY A 24 -13.26 -11.90 3.96
N LEU A 25 -13.43 -11.17 2.87
CA LEU A 25 -12.39 -10.98 1.86
C LEU A 25 -12.55 -9.59 1.21
N SER A 26 -11.43 -8.95 0.96
CA SER A 26 -11.34 -7.90 -0.04
C SER A 26 -10.34 -8.34 -1.12
N TRP A 27 -10.81 -8.41 -2.34
CA TRP A 27 -10.02 -8.79 -3.51
C TRP A 27 -10.09 -7.69 -4.55
N THR A 28 -8.95 -7.06 -4.78
CA THR A 28 -8.80 -5.98 -5.77
C THR A 28 -7.90 -6.46 -6.89
N VAL A 29 -8.38 -6.35 -8.12
CA VAL A 29 -7.64 -6.72 -9.32
C VAL A 29 -7.41 -5.48 -10.17
N VAL A 30 -6.16 -5.21 -10.50
CA VAL A 30 -5.71 -4.08 -11.31
C VAL A 30 -5.19 -4.61 -12.64
N ARG A 31 -5.89 -4.35 -13.72
CA ARG A 31 -5.46 -4.71 -15.07
C ARG A 31 -4.98 -3.47 -15.81
N PRO A 32 -3.66 -3.30 -16.01
CA PRO A 32 -3.12 -2.15 -16.73
C PRO A 32 -3.47 -2.20 -18.23
N PHE A 33 -3.55 -1.04 -18.88
CA PHE A 33 -3.84 -0.97 -20.32
C PHE A 33 -2.62 -1.21 -21.18
N ARG A 34 -1.41 -0.93 -20.69
CA ARG A 34 -0.19 -0.95 -21.51
C ARG A 34 0.88 -1.84 -20.94
N THR A 35 1.47 -1.46 -19.82
CA THR A 35 2.63 -2.10 -19.24
C THR A 35 2.22 -2.91 -18.02
N ALA A 36 2.69 -4.16 -17.90
CA ALA A 36 2.49 -4.97 -16.71
C ALA A 36 2.97 -4.20 -15.47
N LEU A 37 2.21 -4.29 -14.39
CA LEU A 37 2.57 -3.67 -13.11
C LEU A 37 3.55 -4.57 -12.37
N SER A 38 4.59 -3.97 -11.81
CA SER A 38 5.41 -4.62 -10.80
C SER A 38 4.68 -4.60 -9.44
N LEU A 39 5.18 -5.36 -8.48
CA LEU A 39 4.66 -5.31 -7.10
C LEU A 39 4.88 -3.92 -6.48
N GLU A 40 6.01 -3.29 -6.80
CA GLU A 40 6.35 -1.94 -6.38
C GLU A 40 5.38 -0.90 -6.97
N ASP A 41 5.06 -1.01 -8.26
CA ASP A 41 4.07 -0.14 -8.90
C ASP A 41 2.70 -0.28 -8.24
N LEU A 42 2.31 -1.51 -7.93
CA LEU A 42 1.03 -1.81 -7.29
C LEU A 42 0.96 -1.23 -5.88
N ALA A 43 2.01 -1.45 -5.09
CA ALA A 43 2.15 -0.91 -3.75
C ALA A 43 2.18 0.63 -3.75
N GLY A 44 2.95 1.24 -4.66
CA GLY A 44 3.02 2.68 -4.82
C GLY A 44 1.69 3.31 -5.22
N ARG A 45 0.94 2.69 -6.13
CA ARG A 45 -0.41 3.15 -6.49
C ARG A 45 -1.39 3.03 -5.33
N MET A 46 -1.33 1.95 -4.55
CA MET A 46 -2.19 1.74 -3.39
C MET A 46 -2.05 2.86 -2.36
N THR A 47 -0.86 3.39 -2.20
CA THR A 47 -0.54 4.43 -1.21
C THR A 47 -0.54 5.85 -1.77
N GLY A 48 -0.96 6.05 -3.02
CA GLY A 48 -0.96 7.37 -3.66
C GLY A 48 0.45 7.89 -3.99
N GLY A 49 1.42 6.98 -4.18
CA GLY A 49 2.81 7.30 -4.50
C GLY A 49 3.79 7.16 -3.36
N GLY A 50 3.31 6.85 -2.14
CA GLY A 50 4.14 6.32 -1.07
C GLY A 50 4.58 4.89 -1.37
N TRP A 51 5.57 4.39 -0.63
CA TRP A 51 5.98 2.99 -0.71
C TRP A 51 5.70 2.35 0.64
N PRO A 52 4.69 1.46 0.74
CA PRO A 52 4.48 0.73 1.97
C PRO A 52 5.67 -0.22 2.19
N ASP A 53 5.93 -0.53 3.44
CA ASP A 53 6.85 -1.60 3.76
C ASP A 53 6.33 -2.90 3.18
N THR A 54 7.11 -3.52 2.30
CA THR A 54 6.80 -4.84 1.76
C THR A 54 7.72 -5.86 2.39
N THR A 55 7.18 -6.94 2.88
CA THR A 55 7.92 -8.08 3.41
C THR A 55 7.37 -9.37 2.82
N GLU A 56 8.06 -10.48 2.98
CA GLU A 56 7.46 -11.79 2.74
C GLU A 56 6.52 -12.12 3.91
N ALA A 57 5.35 -12.66 3.60
CA ALA A 57 4.40 -13.05 4.61
C ALA A 57 5.05 -14.04 5.58
N ALA A 58 5.08 -13.67 6.85
CA ALA A 58 5.25 -14.62 7.93
C ALA A 58 3.98 -15.50 8.02
N GLU A 59 4.09 -16.65 8.69
CA GLU A 59 2.98 -17.60 8.86
C GLU A 59 1.75 -16.99 9.57
N ASP A 60 1.91 -15.88 10.27
CA ASP A 60 0.84 -15.18 10.98
C ASP A 60 0.32 -13.99 10.17
N ILE A 61 -0.96 -14.04 9.82
CA ILE A 61 -1.69 -12.94 9.17
C ILE A 61 -1.94 -11.86 10.21
N GLU A 62 -1.20 -10.75 10.12
CA GLU A 62 -1.48 -9.58 10.96
C GLU A 62 -2.68 -8.80 10.39
N PRO A 63 -3.54 -8.21 11.26
CA PRO A 63 -4.50 -7.21 10.80
C PRO A 63 -3.76 -6.06 10.09
N ASP A 64 -4.40 -5.41 9.14
CA ASP A 64 -3.84 -4.34 8.32
C ASP A 64 -2.77 -4.79 7.28
N THR A 65 -2.80 -6.06 6.91
CA THR A 65 -1.92 -6.64 5.91
C THR A 65 -2.61 -6.75 4.56
N VAL A 66 -1.98 -6.23 3.50
CA VAL A 66 -2.42 -6.42 2.12
C VAL A 66 -1.45 -7.37 1.41
N TYR A 67 -1.95 -8.50 0.97
CA TYR A 67 -1.19 -9.41 0.12
C TYR A 67 -1.13 -8.89 -1.29
N LEU A 68 0.07 -8.92 -1.88
CA LEU A 68 0.33 -8.44 -3.23
C LEU A 68 0.76 -9.59 -4.13
N ASP A 69 0.20 -9.62 -5.32
CA ASP A 69 0.66 -10.48 -6.40
C ASP A 69 0.61 -9.73 -7.73
N ALA A 70 1.52 -10.06 -8.64
CA ALA A 70 1.58 -9.45 -9.94
C ALA A 70 1.91 -10.51 -11.00
N SER A 71 1.12 -10.50 -12.05
CA SER A 71 1.32 -11.31 -13.26
C SER A 71 1.54 -10.40 -14.47
N ALA A 72 1.86 -10.99 -15.60
CA ALA A 72 1.96 -10.26 -16.86
C ALA A 72 0.64 -9.57 -17.28
N GLN A 73 -0.50 -10.01 -16.75
CA GLN A 73 -1.82 -9.54 -17.17
C GLN A 73 -2.49 -8.63 -16.14
N ALA A 74 -2.29 -8.88 -14.84
CA ALA A 74 -2.95 -8.16 -13.78
C ALA A 74 -2.15 -8.20 -12.47
N GLY A 75 -2.32 -7.15 -11.66
CA GLY A 75 -1.92 -7.13 -10.26
C GLY A 75 -3.11 -7.47 -9.37
N MET A 76 -2.85 -8.11 -8.24
CA MET A 76 -3.86 -8.48 -7.24
C MET A 76 -3.46 -7.93 -5.88
N LEU A 77 -4.44 -7.38 -5.17
CA LEU A 77 -4.35 -6.99 -3.76
C LEU A 77 -5.44 -7.75 -3.02
N LEU A 78 -5.07 -8.39 -1.92
CA LEU A 78 -5.99 -9.21 -1.15
C LEU A 78 -5.85 -8.89 0.34
N GLU A 79 -6.97 -8.58 0.99
CA GLU A 79 -7.07 -8.30 2.42
C GLU A 79 -8.02 -9.33 3.07
N PRO A 80 -7.51 -10.14 4.00
CA PRO A 80 -8.35 -11.04 4.79
C PRO A 80 -9.29 -10.26 5.69
N GLY A 81 -10.46 -10.85 5.98
CA GLY A 81 -11.44 -10.26 6.91
C GLY A 81 -12.36 -9.19 6.31
N GLY A 82 -12.14 -8.75 5.07
CA GLY A 82 -13.04 -7.84 4.36
C GLY A 82 -13.11 -6.41 4.89
N PHE A 83 -12.17 -6.00 5.75
CA PHE A 83 -11.99 -4.59 6.14
C PHE A 83 -10.93 -3.98 5.25
N THR A 84 -11.33 -2.99 4.46
CA THR A 84 -10.54 -2.69 3.28
C THR A 84 -9.95 -1.30 3.34
N ALA A 85 -8.66 -1.22 3.56
CA ALA A 85 -7.90 -0.02 3.24
C ALA A 85 -7.86 0.20 1.72
N VAL A 86 -7.72 -0.88 0.95
CA VAL A 86 -7.71 -0.83 -0.52
C VAL A 86 -9.08 -0.44 -1.09
N GLY A 87 -10.18 -0.76 -0.42
CA GLY A 87 -11.55 -0.39 -0.81
C GLY A 87 -11.90 1.09 -0.69
N LEU A 88 -11.03 1.92 -0.11
CA LEU A 88 -11.26 3.35 0.00
C LEU A 88 -11.35 4.01 -1.38
N PRO A 89 -12.31 4.93 -1.62
CA PRO A 89 -12.55 5.51 -2.93
C PRO A 89 -11.31 6.15 -3.58
N HIS A 90 -10.51 6.85 -2.81
CA HIS A 90 -9.28 7.48 -3.30
C HIS A 90 -8.21 6.46 -3.70
N VAL A 91 -8.07 5.35 -2.93
CA VAL A 91 -7.13 4.27 -3.25
C VAL A 91 -7.53 3.58 -4.56
N LEU A 92 -8.81 3.25 -4.70
CA LEU A 92 -9.32 2.67 -5.95
C LEU A 92 -9.13 3.61 -7.14
N THR A 93 -9.28 4.93 -6.93
CA THR A 93 -9.00 5.94 -7.95
C THR A 93 -7.53 5.91 -8.38
N TRP A 94 -6.59 5.86 -7.44
CA TRP A 94 -5.16 5.79 -7.74
C TRP A 94 -4.77 4.49 -8.45
N LEU A 95 -5.29 3.37 -7.97
CA LEU A 95 -5.07 2.06 -8.60
C LEU A 95 -5.57 2.02 -10.04
N SER A 96 -6.65 2.74 -10.35
CA SER A 96 -7.28 2.74 -11.68
C SER A 96 -6.64 3.73 -12.68
N HIS A 97 -5.57 4.43 -12.30
CA HIS A 97 -4.83 5.28 -13.23
C HIS A 97 -4.18 4.44 -14.34
N GLU A 98 -4.55 4.68 -15.59
CA GLU A 98 -4.16 3.87 -16.75
C GLU A 98 -4.45 2.36 -16.60
N ALA A 99 -5.52 2.01 -15.86
CA ALA A 99 -5.90 0.64 -15.57
C ALA A 99 -7.41 0.47 -15.41
N GLN A 100 -7.85 -0.78 -15.53
CA GLN A 100 -9.13 -1.24 -15.03
C GLN A 100 -8.94 -1.77 -13.63
N VAL A 101 -9.81 -1.40 -12.70
CA VAL A 101 -9.83 -1.91 -11.33
C VAL A 101 -11.16 -2.55 -11.04
N TRP A 102 -11.10 -3.77 -10.54
CA TRP A 102 -12.23 -4.50 -9.98
C TRP A 102 -11.96 -4.71 -8.50
N HIS A 103 -12.84 -4.23 -7.66
CA HIS A 103 -12.79 -4.39 -6.21
C HIS A 103 -14.03 -5.12 -5.74
N LEU A 104 -13.83 -6.30 -5.16
CA LEU A 104 -14.87 -7.14 -4.60
C LEU A 104 -14.60 -7.34 -3.12
N SER A 105 -15.58 -7.08 -2.26
CA SER A 105 -15.43 -7.27 -0.82
C SER A 105 -16.70 -7.81 -0.16
N TRP A 106 -16.50 -8.58 0.91
CA TRP A 106 -17.55 -9.02 1.84
C TRP A 106 -16.97 -9.25 3.23
N ASN A 107 -17.84 -9.25 4.24
CA ASN A 107 -17.45 -9.54 5.62
C ASN A 107 -18.61 -10.20 6.40
N LEU A 108 -18.32 -10.65 7.62
CA LEU A 108 -19.27 -11.29 8.52
C LEU A 108 -20.48 -10.41 8.91
N THR A 109 -20.38 -9.09 8.80
CA THR A 109 -21.48 -8.17 9.11
C THR A 109 -22.50 -8.05 7.96
N GLY A 110 -22.31 -8.82 6.88
CA GLY A 110 -23.20 -8.84 5.73
C GLY A 110 -22.89 -7.78 4.68
N HIS A 111 -21.81 -7.01 4.84
CA HIS A 111 -21.34 -6.13 3.77
C HIS A 111 -20.91 -6.98 2.58
N GLN A 112 -21.36 -6.63 1.39
CA GLN A 112 -20.97 -7.26 0.12
C GLN A 112 -20.95 -6.17 -0.95
N SER A 113 -19.83 -5.89 -1.57
CA SER A 113 -19.75 -4.85 -2.59
C SER A 113 -18.90 -5.27 -3.78
N LEU A 114 -19.23 -4.71 -4.93
CA LEU A 114 -18.40 -4.76 -6.13
C LEU A 114 -18.28 -3.35 -6.70
N THR A 115 -17.07 -2.92 -6.96
CA THR A 115 -16.78 -1.64 -7.62
C THR A 115 -15.91 -1.87 -8.84
N TYR A 116 -16.28 -1.25 -9.95
CA TYR A 116 -15.49 -1.26 -11.18
C TYR A 116 -15.12 0.17 -11.57
N LEU A 117 -13.83 0.41 -11.76
CA LEU A 117 -13.28 1.73 -12.11
C LEU A 117 -12.37 1.63 -13.32
N VAL A 118 -12.32 2.73 -14.07
CA VAL A 118 -11.39 2.94 -15.18
C VAL A 118 -10.93 4.39 -15.17
N HIS A 119 -9.62 4.64 -15.23
CA HIS A 119 -9.05 5.99 -15.25
C HIS A 119 -9.57 6.91 -14.13
N GLY A 120 -9.73 6.40 -12.93
CA GLY A 120 -10.25 7.15 -11.79
C GLY A 120 -11.77 7.31 -11.75
N GLN A 121 -12.49 6.85 -12.77
CA GLN A 121 -13.94 6.97 -12.85
C GLN A 121 -14.63 5.67 -12.46
N VAL A 122 -15.57 5.75 -11.53
CA VAL A 122 -16.44 4.61 -11.16
C VAL A 122 -17.46 4.39 -12.27
N LEU A 123 -17.35 3.27 -12.97
CA LEU A 123 -18.28 2.87 -14.03
C LEU A 123 -19.42 2.00 -13.51
N ALA A 124 -19.19 1.25 -12.42
CA ALA A 124 -20.25 0.54 -11.71
C ALA A 124 -19.90 0.38 -10.23
N LYS A 125 -20.91 0.45 -9.39
CA LYS A 125 -20.84 0.16 -7.97
C LYS A 125 -22.09 -0.55 -7.52
N LEU A 126 -21.93 -1.76 -6.97
CA LEU A 126 -22.94 -2.50 -6.25
C LEU A 126 -22.62 -2.38 -4.77
N HIS A 127 -23.49 -1.76 -3.99
CA HIS A 127 -23.36 -1.70 -2.53
C HIS A 127 -23.70 -3.01 -1.87
N ARG A 128 -24.48 -3.82 -2.57
CA ARG A 128 -24.78 -5.21 -2.24
C ARG A 128 -24.72 -6.01 -3.53
N LEU A 129 -24.16 -7.21 -3.48
CA LEU A 129 -24.04 -8.07 -4.66
C LEU A 129 -25.39 -8.54 -5.22
N ASP A 130 -26.50 -8.37 -4.47
CA ASP A 130 -27.87 -8.67 -4.91
C ASP A 130 -28.61 -7.45 -5.48
N GLU A 131 -27.98 -6.28 -5.52
CA GLU A 131 -28.56 -5.09 -6.14
C GLU A 131 -28.55 -5.20 -7.67
N GLN A 132 -29.64 -4.73 -8.28
CA GLN A 132 -29.64 -4.50 -9.72
C GLN A 132 -28.94 -3.16 -10.03
N PRO A 133 -27.86 -3.16 -10.77
CA PRO A 133 -27.29 -1.91 -11.25
C PRO A 133 -28.27 -1.23 -12.20
N VAL A 134 -28.61 0.01 -11.91
CA VAL A 134 -29.63 0.80 -12.63
C VAL A 134 -29.24 1.03 -14.10
N THR A 135 -27.94 1.08 -14.38
CA THR A 135 -27.39 1.18 -15.75
C THR A 135 -26.12 0.36 -15.83
N LEU A 136 -26.11 -0.65 -16.69
CA LEU A 136 -24.91 -1.46 -16.92
C LEU A 136 -24.28 -1.08 -18.24
N ALA A 137 -23.00 -0.70 -18.20
CA ALA A 137 -22.18 -0.73 -19.39
C ALA A 137 -22.18 -2.16 -19.99
N PRO A 138 -22.02 -2.32 -21.32
CA PRO A 138 -22.04 -3.64 -21.96
C PRO A 138 -21.10 -4.67 -21.32
N GLU A 139 -19.96 -4.20 -20.79
CA GLU A 139 -18.97 -5.03 -20.11
C GLU A 139 -19.48 -5.63 -18.80
N LEU A 140 -20.50 -5.02 -18.22
CA LEU A 140 -21.03 -5.37 -16.90
C LEU A 140 -22.32 -6.20 -16.95
N GLN A 141 -22.85 -6.48 -18.16
CA GLN A 141 -24.08 -7.27 -18.30
C GLN A 141 -23.97 -8.66 -17.69
N ALA A 142 -22.76 -9.21 -17.62
CA ALA A 142 -22.49 -10.48 -16.94
C ALA A 142 -22.83 -10.44 -15.43
N LEU A 143 -22.83 -9.25 -14.80
CA LEU A 143 -23.21 -9.07 -13.38
C LEU A 143 -24.67 -9.41 -13.12
N ARG A 144 -25.53 -9.42 -14.15
CA ARG A 144 -26.92 -9.89 -14.01
C ARG A 144 -27.01 -11.37 -13.59
N ALA A 145 -25.97 -12.15 -13.86
CA ALA A 145 -25.93 -13.54 -13.42
C ALA A 145 -25.78 -13.70 -11.89
N ILE A 146 -25.44 -12.61 -11.18
CA ILE A 146 -25.34 -12.58 -9.72
C ILE A 146 -26.73 -12.44 -9.09
N GLU A 147 -27.69 -11.85 -9.82
CA GLU A 147 -29.03 -11.59 -9.34
C GLU A 147 -29.74 -12.86 -8.89
N GLY A 148 -30.30 -12.82 -7.68
CA GLY A 148 -31.06 -13.95 -7.12
C GLY A 148 -30.24 -15.16 -6.70
N ALA A 149 -28.92 -15.18 -6.92
CA ALA A 149 -28.08 -16.28 -6.48
C ALA A 149 -27.90 -16.25 -4.95
N PRO A 150 -28.00 -17.40 -4.25
CA PRO A 150 -27.71 -17.46 -2.82
C PRO A 150 -26.19 -17.31 -2.57
N TRP A 151 -25.85 -16.95 -1.33
CA TRP A 151 -24.47 -17.10 -0.85
C TRP A 151 -24.12 -18.60 -0.68
N PRO A 152 -22.92 -19.11 -1.03
CA PRO A 152 -21.74 -18.41 -1.57
C PRO A 152 -21.70 -18.22 -3.10
N ARG A 153 -22.67 -18.83 -3.83
CA ARG A 153 -22.70 -18.80 -5.30
C ARG A 153 -22.63 -17.38 -5.87
N ARG A 154 -23.26 -16.44 -5.19
CA ARG A 154 -23.24 -15.02 -5.56
C ARG A 154 -21.82 -14.47 -5.60
N ALA A 155 -21.04 -14.66 -4.52
CA ALA A 155 -19.66 -14.23 -4.43
C ALA A 155 -18.78 -14.97 -5.46
N ALA A 156 -18.96 -16.29 -5.60
CA ALA A 156 -18.26 -17.10 -6.60
C ALA A 156 -18.53 -16.62 -8.03
N THR A 157 -19.77 -16.21 -8.33
CA THR A 157 -20.12 -15.63 -9.64
C THR A 157 -19.44 -14.30 -9.87
N ALA A 158 -19.39 -13.42 -8.86
CA ALA A 158 -18.66 -12.16 -8.94
C ALA A 158 -17.17 -12.37 -9.18
N MET A 159 -16.52 -13.28 -8.44
CA MET A 159 -15.12 -13.66 -8.63
C MET A 159 -14.86 -14.20 -10.04
N ALA A 160 -15.72 -15.08 -10.54
CA ALA A 160 -15.60 -15.65 -11.88
C ALA A 160 -15.71 -14.58 -12.99
N ILE A 161 -16.55 -13.56 -12.78
CA ILE A 161 -16.66 -12.42 -13.70
C ILE A 161 -15.37 -11.58 -13.67
N VAL A 162 -14.83 -11.29 -12.48
CA VAL A 162 -13.57 -10.56 -12.34
C VAL A 162 -12.44 -11.32 -13.04
N GLU A 163 -12.31 -12.63 -12.80
CA GLU A 163 -11.32 -13.47 -13.48
C GLU A 163 -11.49 -13.42 -15.01
N ALA A 164 -12.70 -13.62 -15.51
CA ALA A 164 -12.97 -13.61 -16.96
C ALA A 164 -12.60 -12.27 -17.62
N ARG A 165 -12.66 -11.17 -16.87
CA ARG A 165 -12.36 -9.82 -17.36
C ARG A 165 -10.89 -9.43 -17.23
N THR A 166 -10.20 -9.97 -16.24
CA THR A 166 -8.85 -9.54 -15.88
C THR A 166 -7.78 -10.61 -16.14
N GLY A 167 -8.17 -11.87 -16.18
CA GLY A 167 -7.25 -13.01 -16.21
C GLY A 167 -6.63 -13.34 -14.85
N ALA A 168 -6.99 -12.59 -13.80
CA ALA A 168 -6.53 -12.87 -12.44
C ALA A 168 -7.26 -14.10 -11.88
N HIS A 169 -6.53 -15.06 -11.34
CA HIS A 169 -7.06 -16.31 -10.83
C HIS A 169 -6.59 -16.56 -9.40
N LEU A 170 -7.53 -16.87 -8.50
CA LEU A 170 -7.24 -17.28 -7.14
C LEU A 170 -7.44 -18.78 -6.98
N GLU A 171 -6.40 -19.46 -6.49
CA GLU A 171 -6.41 -20.89 -6.17
C GLU A 171 -6.08 -21.10 -4.69
N ARG A 172 -6.44 -22.26 -4.13
CA ARG A 172 -6.09 -22.66 -2.77
C ARG A 172 -4.60 -22.48 -2.50
N ARG A 173 -3.75 -23.01 -3.37
CA ARG A 173 -2.30 -22.94 -3.26
C ARG A 173 -1.75 -21.51 -3.20
N TRP A 174 -2.54 -20.51 -3.66
CA TRP A 174 -2.14 -19.11 -3.56
C TRP A 174 -1.98 -18.67 -2.11
N PHE A 175 -2.81 -19.20 -1.22
CA PHE A 175 -2.80 -18.89 0.22
C PHE A 175 -1.77 -19.71 0.99
N ASP A 176 -1.33 -20.85 0.45
CA ASP A 176 -0.38 -21.74 1.09
C ASP A 176 1.09 -21.38 0.79
N GLN A 177 1.33 -20.37 -0.05
CA GLN A 177 2.67 -19.95 -0.45
C GLN A 177 3.05 -18.62 0.18
N PRO A 178 4.34 -18.42 0.53
CA PRO A 178 4.83 -17.10 0.92
C PRO A 178 4.50 -16.05 -0.14
N ARG A 179 3.96 -14.92 0.29
CA ARG A 179 3.56 -13.81 -0.57
C ARG A 179 4.19 -12.52 -0.10
N ARG A 180 4.37 -11.60 -1.03
CA ARG A 180 4.68 -10.22 -0.68
C ARG A 180 3.46 -9.61 0.00
N VAL A 181 3.71 -8.98 1.12
CA VAL A 181 2.69 -8.23 1.86
C VAL A 181 3.11 -6.79 2.01
N ALA A 182 2.14 -5.90 1.91
CA ALA A 182 2.29 -4.53 2.33
C ALA A 182 1.69 -4.39 3.73
N LEU A 183 2.48 -3.92 4.68
CA LEU A 183 2.01 -3.59 6.01
C LEU A 183 1.46 -2.16 5.97
N LEU A 184 0.19 -2.01 6.25
CA LEU A 184 -0.45 -0.70 6.34
C LEU A 184 -0.41 -0.28 7.81
N ASP A 185 0.63 0.43 8.19
CA ASP A 185 0.76 0.93 9.57
C ASP A 185 -0.33 1.95 9.95
N GLN A 186 -1.13 2.38 8.96
CA GLN A 186 -2.16 3.40 9.14
C GLN A 186 -3.25 3.33 8.07
N PRO A 187 -4.46 3.85 8.37
CA PRO A 187 -5.45 4.10 7.34
C PRO A 187 -4.82 4.99 6.26
N ILE A 188 -4.91 4.55 5.02
CA ILE A 188 -4.43 5.33 3.87
C ILE A 188 -5.18 6.66 3.87
N SER A 189 -4.46 7.76 4.04
CA SER A 189 -5.06 9.10 4.10
C SER A 189 -5.84 9.40 2.83
N PRO A 190 -7.05 9.99 2.92
CA PRO A 190 -7.79 10.47 1.75
C PRO A 190 -7.09 11.66 1.07
N GLU A 191 -6.24 12.37 1.77
CA GLU A 191 -5.35 13.32 1.12
C GLU A 191 -4.34 12.53 0.30
N PRO A 192 -4.16 12.83 -0.99
CA PRO A 192 -3.12 12.17 -1.76
C PRO A 192 -1.82 12.37 -1.00
N LEU A 193 -1.19 11.27 -0.59
CA LEU A 193 0.22 11.33 -0.23
C LEU A 193 0.92 12.05 -1.36
N PRO A 194 1.84 12.97 -1.08
CA PRO A 194 2.53 13.69 -2.14
C PRO A 194 3.01 12.66 -3.14
N LEU A 195 2.60 12.84 -4.38
CA LEU A 195 3.07 12.02 -5.50
C LEU A 195 4.55 11.79 -5.28
N GLY A 196 4.99 10.54 -5.28
CA GLY A 196 6.30 10.14 -4.76
C GLY A 196 7.46 11.00 -5.27
N LEU A 197 8.60 10.89 -4.66
CA LEU A 197 9.80 11.70 -4.97
C LEU A 197 10.07 11.83 -6.48
N TRP A 198 9.79 10.78 -7.25
CA TRP A 198 9.93 10.73 -8.71
C TRP A 198 9.05 11.76 -9.45
N HIS A 199 7.93 12.16 -8.87
CA HIS A 199 7.03 13.15 -9.46
C HIS A 199 7.44 14.59 -9.10
N HIS A 200 7.81 14.82 -7.86
CA HIS A 200 8.15 16.15 -7.37
C HIS A 200 9.63 16.51 -7.56
N GLU A 201 10.50 15.50 -7.57
CA GLU A 201 11.95 15.63 -7.65
C GLU A 201 12.53 14.58 -8.62
N PRO A 202 12.12 14.59 -9.91
CA PRO A 202 12.51 13.56 -10.87
C PRO A 202 14.03 13.45 -11.05
N ASP A 203 14.74 14.59 -11.01
CA ASP A 203 16.20 14.60 -11.16
C ASP A 203 16.89 13.98 -9.93
N LEU A 204 16.45 14.31 -8.72
CA LEU A 204 16.99 13.73 -7.49
C LEU A 204 16.70 12.23 -7.45
N HIS A 205 15.49 11.81 -7.83
CA HIS A 205 15.13 10.41 -7.95
C HIS A 205 16.05 9.67 -8.93
N ALA A 206 16.24 10.21 -10.15
CA ALA A 206 17.08 9.60 -11.16
C ALA A 206 18.55 9.46 -10.70
N GLN A 207 19.11 10.51 -10.08
CA GLN A 207 20.47 10.50 -9.59
C GLN A 207 20.67 9.52 -8.43
N LEU A 208 19.77 9.46 -7.46
CA LEU A 208 19.81 8.50 -6.37
C LEU A 208 19.66 7.06 -6.86
N SER A 209 18.78 6.83 -7.85
CA SER A 209 18.61 5.51 -8.45
C SER A 209 19.87 5.02 -9.15
N ALA A 210 20.59 5.92 -9.82
CA ALA A 210 21.86 5.63 -10.48
C ALA A 210 23.06 5.56 -9.50
N SER A 211 22.90 6.04 -8.27
CA SER A 211 24.00 6.14 -7.30
C SER A 211 24.37 4.78 -6.71
N PRO A 212 25.67 4.58 -6.33
CA PRO A 212 26.08 3.42 -5.57
C PRO A 212 25.30 3.27 -4.24
N HIS A 213 25.14 2.03 -3.77
CA HIS A 213 24.46 1.75 -2.50
C HIS A 213 25.02 2.58 -1.32
N GLN A 214 26.34 2.73 -1.22
CA GLN A 214 26.98 3.52 -0.16
C GLN A 214 26.59 5.01 -0.21
N THR A 215 26.44 5.59 -1.39
CA THR A 215 25.98 6.97 -1.55
C THR A 215 24.52 7.12 -1.09
N ARG A 216 23.64 6.20 -1.51
CA ARG A 216 22.24 6.16 -1.05
C ARG A 216 22.15 6.00 0.46
N ARG A 217 22.94 5.08 1.02
CA ARG A 217 23.06 4.87 2.47
C ARG A 217 23.42 6.16 3.20
N THR A 218 24.45 6.86 2.73
CA THR A 218 24.88 8.13 3.32
C THR A 218 23.79 9.20 3.23
N ALA A 219 23.10 9.28 2.10
CA ALA A 219 21.99 10.22 1.88
C ALA A 219 20.83 9.97 2.89
N LEU A 220 20.47 8.71 3.11
CA LEU A 220 19.43 8.34 4.07
C LEU A 220 19.82 8.63 5.52
N LEU A 221 21.08 8.42 5.88
CA LEU A 221 21.57 8.75 7.23
C LEU A 221 21.57 10.27 7.47
N VAL A 222 21.96 11.07 6.47
CA VAL A 222 21.90 12.55 6.56
C VAL A 222 20.45 13.03 6.65
N MET A 223 19.55 12.43 5.89
CA MET A 223 18.11 12.72 5.99
C MET A 223 17.59 12.40 7.40
N ALA A 224 17.84 11.20 7.90
CA ALA A 224 17.36 10.78 9.21
C ALA A 224 17.88 11.70 10.34
N GLU A 225 19.16 12.05 10.32
CA GLU A 225 19.76 13.01 11.26
C GLU A 225 19.06 14.37 11.19
N THR A 226 18.88 14.90 9.98
CA THR A 226 18.24 16.19 9.77
C THR A 226 16.82 16.20 10.35
N LEU A 227 16.04 15.14 10.15
CA LEU A 227 14.67 15.03 10.66
C LEU A 227 14.63 14.88 12.19
N ILE A 228 15.50 14.05 12.75
CA ILE A 228 15.59 13.86 14.21
C ILE A 228 15.90 15.20 14.89
N ASP A 229 16.86 15.95 14.36
CA ASP A 229 17.26 17.24 14.91
C ASP A 229 16.19 18.32 14.72
N THR A 230 15.58 18.41 13.52
CA THR A 230 14.59 19.43 13.19
C THR A 230 13.29 19.28 14.01
N PHE A 231 12.87 18.06 14.23
CA PHE A 231 11.58 17.75 14.87
C PHE A 231 11.68 17.31 16.32
N ASP A 232 12.89 17.30 16.89
CA ASP A 232 13.16 16.82 18.26
C ASP A 232 12.50 15.44 18.49
N LEU A 233 12.83 14.49 17.62
CA LEU A 233 12.30 13.15 17.69
C LEU A 233 12.95 12.39 18.85
N ALA A 234 12.23 11.40 19.36
CA ALA A 234 12.60 10.66 20.56
C ALA A 234 14.07 10.19 20.56
N THR A 235 14.68 10.20 21.74
CA THR A 235 16.09 9.82 21.95
C THR A 235 16.40 8.43 21.40
N GLU A 236 15.41 7.53 21.46
CA GLU A 236 15.53 6.16 20.95
C GLU A 236 15.83 6.12 19.44
N LEU A 237 15.32 7.08 18.65
CA LEU A 237 15.66 7.17 17.23
C LEU A 237 17.09 7.66 17.01
N THR A 238 17.61 8.49 17.90
CA THR A 238 19.02 8.92 17.88
C THR A 238 19.95 7.74 18.15
N ASP A 239 19.65 6.91 19.12
CA ASP A 239 20.44 5.71 19.45
C ASP A 239 20.43 4.72 18.27
N LEU A 240 19.28 4.53 17.64
CA LEU A 240 19.15 3.69 16.46
C LEU A 240 19.95 4.22 15.27
N LEU A 241 19.92 5.53 15.02
CA LEU A 241 20.73 6.16 13.99
C LEU A 241 22.22 5.93 14.26
N HIS A 242 22.65 6.01 15.52
CA HIS A 242 24.03 5.74 15.94
C HIS A 242 24.43 4.29 15.66
N ALA A 243 23.56 3.33 16.03
CA ALA A 243 23.80 1.90 15.79
C ALA A 243 23.95 1.60 14.27
N VAL A 244 23.05 2.15 13.45
CA VAL A 244 23.10 1.96 12.00
C VAL A 244 24.34 2.62 11.38
N ARG A 245 24.81 3.76 11.90
CA ARG A 245 26.07 4.39 11.48
C ARG A 245 27.30 3.52 11.75
N GLN A 246 27.25 2.74 12.80
CA GLN A 246 28.29 1.78 13.17
C GLN A 246 28.17 0.43 12.45
N ASP A 247 27.38 0.37 11.36
CA ASP A 247 27.11 -0.85 10.58
C ASP A 247 26.47 -1.99 11.40
N GLN A 248 25.81 -1.67 12.51
CA GLN A 248 25.04 -2.64 13.27
C GLN A 248 23.72 -2.96 12.54
N ALA A 249 23.43 -4.24 12.38
CA ALA A 249 22.16 -4.67 11.81
C ALA A 249 20.99 -4.31 12.75
N LEU A 250 19.88 -3.85 12.16
CA LEU A 250 18.65 -3.62 12.91
C LEU A 250 18.11 -4.96 13.44
N THR A 251 17.89 -5.02 14.75
CA THR A 251 17.25 -6.16 15.39
C THR A 251 15.73 -6.00 15.38
N ARG A 252 15.01 -7.08 15.69
CA ARG A 252 13.54 -7.03 15.88
C ARG A 252 13.14 -6.01 16.96
N GLU A 253 13.92 -5.89 18.01
CA GLU A 253 13.70 -4.88 19.06
C GLU A 253 13.83 -3.46 18.52
N HIS A 254 14.82 -3.19 17.69
CA HIS A 254 15.00 -1.90 17.02
C HIS A 254 13.82 -1.54 16.13
N LEU A 255 13.30 -2.50 15.35
CA LEU A 255 12.11 -2.31 14.51
C LEU A 255 10.86 -2.02 15.35
N THR A 256 10.70 -2.74 16.46
CA THR A 256 9.60 -2.52 17.40
C THR A 256 9.67 -1.13 18.05
N THR A 257 10.86 -0.68 18.44
CA THR A 257 11.06 0.67 19.00
C THR A 257 10.70 1.76 18.00
N MET A 258 11.17 1.65 16.74
CA MET A 258 10.81 2.61 15.69
C MET A 258 9.30 2.68 15.45
N ARG A 259 8.65 1.52 15.44
CA ARG A 259 7.19 1.43 15.30
C ARG A 259 6.48 2.08 16.48
N ALA A 260 6.90 1.80 17.70
CA ALA A 260 6.30 2.35 18.92
C ALA A 260 6.41 3.89 18.99
N VAL A 261 7.54 4.46 18.58
CA VAL A 261 7.73 5.93 18.50
C VAL A 261 6.77 6.53 17.46
N HIS A 262 6.73 5.96 16.27
CA HIS A 262 5.85 6.42 15.20
C HIS A 262 4.37 6.33 15.59
N GLU A 263 3.89 5.20 16.11
CA GLU A 263 2.53 5.02 16.57
C GLU A 263 2.17 5.94 17.77
N GLY A 264 3.14 6.17 18.65
CA GLY A 264 2.98 7.10 19.77
C GLY A 264 2.69 8.52 19.30
N LEU A 265 3.46 9.02 18.34
CA LEU A 265 3.26 10.34 17.73
C LEU A 265 1.94 10.41 16.96
N GLY A 266 1.56 9.35 16.25
CA GLY A 266 0.28 9.27 15.55
C GLY A 266 -0.92 9.33 16.51
N ARG A 267 -0.86 8.64 17.66
CA ARG A 267 -1.88 8.73 18.70
C ARG A 267 -1.97 10.14 19.27
N GLN A 268 -0.84 10.77 19.59
CA GLN A 268 -0.82 12.15 20.09
C GLN A 268 -1.50 13.12 19.13
N TRP A 269 -1.22 12.99 17.84
CA TRP A 269 -1.89 13.80 16.82
C TRP A 269 -3.38 13.48 16.71
N ALA A 270 -3.77 12.20 16.74
CA ALA A 270 -5.16 11.77 16.66
C ALA A 270 -6.01 12.18 17.87
N GLU A 271 -5.39 12.36 19.04
CA GLU A 271 -6.05 12.82 20.27
C GLU A 271 -6.29 14.33 20.30
N LEU A 272 -5.66 15.11 19.41
CA LEU A 272 -5.92 16.54 19.33
C LEU A 272 -7.38 16.82 18.92
N PRO A 273 -8.04 17.85 19.45
CA PRO A 273 -9.33 18.30 18.99
C PRO A 273 -9.29 18.59 17.49
N PHE A 274 -10.37 18.29 16.76
CA PHE A 274 -10.43 18.46 15.30
C PHE A 274 -10.02 19.86 14.84
N ALA A 275 -10.54 20.90 15.51
CA ALA A 275 -10.17 22.29 15.23
C ALA A 275 -8.68 22.60 15.46
N THR A 276 -8.01 21.89 16.36
CA THR A 276 -6.57 22.03 16.62
C THR A 276 -5.78 21.28 15.54
N ARG A 277 -6.24 20.10 15.10
CA ARG A 277 -5.60 19.33 14.03
C ARG A 277 -5.53 20.08 12.70
N GLU A 278 -6.55 20.88 12.37
CA GLU A 278 -6.55 21.70 11.16
C GLU A 278 -5.49 22.81 11.18
N HIS A 279 -4.97 23.18 12.37
CA HIS A 279 -4.07 24.31 12.57
C HIS A 279 -2.72 23.91 13.18
N ASP A 280 -2.60 22.71 13.75
CA ASP A 280 -1.36 22.19 14.33
C ASP A 280 -0.62 21.30 13.34
N ASP A 281 0.00 21.94 12.38
CA ASP A 281 0.87 21.34 11.38
C ASP A 281 2.13 20.70 12.01
N GLN A 282 2.58 21.19 13.16
CA GLN A 282 3.83 20.73 13.77
C GLN A 282 3.76 19.29 14.28
N GLN A 283 2.68 18.92 14.97
CA GLN A 283 2.54 17.55 15.49
C GLN A 283 2.37 16.53 14.37
N TRP A 284 1.64 16.87 13.33
CA TRP A 284 1.52 16.06 12.14
C TRP A 284 2.87 15.90 11.43
N ARG A 285 3.64 16.97 11.26
CA ARG A 285 5.00 16.93 10.67
C ARG A 285 5.96 16.08 11.48
N ARG A 286 5.91 16.12 12.81
CA ARG A 286 6.69 15.24 13.68
C ARG A 286 6.39 13.78 13.43
N TRP A 287 5.13 13.45 13.29
CA TRP A 287 4.69 12.10 12.98
C TRP A 287 5.17 11.64 11.60
N VAL A 288 5.01 12.45 10.56
CA VAL A 288 5.51 12.17 9.20
C VAL A 288 7.05 12.06 9.19
N ALA A 289 7.75 12.90 9.93
CA ALA A 289 9.20 12.84 10.08
C ALA A 289 9.67 11.52 10.74
N ALA A 290 8.99 11.06 11.78
CA ALA A 290 9.28 9.77 12.41
C ALA A 290 9.08 8.62 11.43
N ASN A 291 8.06 8.67 10.57
CA ASN A 291 7.84 7.71 9.51
C ASN A 291 9.00 7.72 8.48
N ALA A 292 9.42 8.90 8.05
CA ALA A 292 10.57 9.04 7.15
C ALA A 292 11.85 8.45 7.74
N VAL A 293 12.13 8.69 9.02
CA VAL A 293 13.29 8.12 9.73
C VAL A 293 13.20 6.60 9.79
N ARG A 294 12.04 6.06 10.14
CA ARG A 294 11.80 4.61 10.19
C ARG A 294 12.09 3.95 8.84
N HIS A 295 11.54 4.47 7.76
CA HIS A 295 11.77 3.97 6.41
C HIS A 295 13.25 4.13 5.99
N GLY A 296 13.87 5.26 6.31
CA GLY A 296 15.28 5.52 5.99
C GLY A 296 16.23 4.56 6.67
N LEU A 297 16.12 4.38 7.99
CA LEU A 297 16.98 3.46 8.74
C LEU A 297 16.79 2.01 8.30
N ARG A 298 15.56 1.60 8.00
CA ARG A 298 15.29 0.27 7.45
C ARG A 298 15.91 0.08 6.08
N SER A 299 15.80 1.05 5.17
CA SER A 299 16.39 1.00 3.83
C SER A 299 17.91 1.02 3.84
N VAL A 300 18.53 1.56 4.88
CA VAL A 300 19.98 1.48 5.10
C VAL A 300 20.42 0.06 5.48
N SER A 301 19.59 -0.64 6.23
CA SER A 301 19.88 -1.99 6.76
C SER A 301 19.43 -3.11 5.83
N ASP A 302 18.43 -2.84 4.98
CA ASP A 302 17.87 -3.80 4.03
C ASP A 302 17.86 -3.18 2.62
N ALA A 303 18.71 -3.72 1.74
CA ALA A 303 18.84 -3.22 0.36
C ALA A 303 17.56 -3.42 -0.48
N ALA A 304 16.66 -4.30 -0.07
CA ALA A 304 15.37 -4.52 -0.72
C ALA A 304 14.29 -3.50 -0.30
N ALA A 305 14.49 -2.80 0.83
CA ALA A 305 13.56 -1.78 1.29
C ALA A 305 13.65 -0.51 0.43
N SER A 306 12.50 0.11 0.17
CA SER A 306 12.44 1.30 -0.67
C SER A 306 12.90 2.56 0.08
N TYR A 307 14.03 3.12 -0.35
CA TYR A 307 14.52 4.42 0.15
C TYR A 307 13.67 5.61 -0.34
N LEU A 308 12.85 5.40 -1.37
CA LEU A 308 12.02 6.46 -1.96
C LEU A 308 10.92 6.91 -1.02
N SER A 309 10.31 5.98 -0.28
CA SER A 309 9.33 6.32 0.76
C SER A 309 9.93 7.25 1.82
N ALA A 310 11.12 6.95 2.29
CA ALA A 310 11.81 7.78 3.29
C ALA A 310 11.95 9.24 2.82
N LEU A 311 12.39 9.44 1.58
CA LEU A 311 12.60 10.77 1.01
C LEU A 311 11.28 11.50 0.69
N THR A 312 10.24 10.77 0.32
CA THR A 312 8.90 11.33 0.10
C THR A 312 8.34 11.89 1.40
N TYR A 313 8.35 11.11 2.47
CA TYR A 313 7.92 11.56 3.80
C TYR A 313 8.80 12.68 4.36
N ALA A 314 10.12 12.63 4.13
CA ALA A 314 11.03 13.69 4.56
C ALA A 314 10.72 15.03 3.88
N ARG A 315 10.42 15.01 2.59
CA ARG A 315 10.00 16.21 1.84
C ARG A 315 8.71 16.79 2.41
N GLU A 316 7.74 15.94 2.69
CA GLU A 316 6.46 16.33 3.26
C GLU A 316 6.62 16.93 4.67
N ALA A 317 7.38 16.28 5.53
CA ALA A 317 7.63 16.78 6.88
C ALA A 317 8.35 18.14 6.88
N LEU A 318 9.35 18.32 6.03
CA LEU A 318 10.18 19.53 5.98
C LEU A 318 9.51 20.69 5.25
N ASP A 319 8.64 20.41 4.27
CA ASP A 319 7.95 21.44 3.47
C ASP A 319 8.91 22.57 2.99
N GLY A 320 8.79 23.77 3.53
CA GLY A 320 9.65 24.91 3.20
C GLY A 320 11.14 24.66 3.43
N ASP A 321 11.51 23.87 4.42
CA ASP A 321 12.89 23.54 4.77
C ASP A 321 13.49 22.42 3.90
N TRP A 322 12.66 21.76 3.07
CA TRP A 322 13.09 20.71 2.15
C TRP A 322 14.27 21.12 1.27
N MET A 323 14.29 22.36 0.79
CA MET A 323 15.35 22.86 -0.09
C MET A 323 16.76 22.76 0.53
N THR A 324 16.85 22.92 1.85
CA THR A 324 18.11 22.78 2.58
C THR A 324 18.60 21.33 2.55
N LEU A 325 17.74 20.38 2.88
CA LEU A 325 18.10 18.94 2.81
C LEU A 325 18.39 18.53 1.36
N ARG A 326 17.54 18.93 0.41
CA ARG A 326 17.71 18.64 -1.01
C ARG A 326 19.10 19.03 -1.51
N THR A 327 19.53 20.25 -1.18
CA THR A 327 20.87 20.74 -1.56
C THR A 327 21.99 19.89 -0.98
N ARG A 328 21.86 19.45 0.28
CA ARG A 328 22.85 18.54 0.90
C ARG A 328 22.88 17.19 0.20
N LEU A 329 21.72 16.66 -0.20
CA LEU A 329 21.63 15.38 -0.92
C LEU A 329 22.34 15.45 -2.28
N TYR A 330 22.14 16.50 -3.06
CA TYR A 330 22.86 16.71 -4.33
C TYR A 330 24.38 16.80 -4.10
N GLN A 331 24.83 17.53 -3.09
CA GLN A 331 26.25 17.62 -2.77
C GLN A 331 26.88 16.27 -2.39
N LEU A 332 26.10 15.35 -1.81
CA LEU A 332 26.56 14.00 -1.49
C LEU A 332 26.65 13.11 -2.73
N ILE A 333 25.67 13.25 -3.64
CA ILE A 333 25.61 12.46 -4.88
C ILE A 333 26.75 12.88 -5.83
N ASP A 334 27.01 14.17 -5.95
CA ASP A 334 28.03 14.72 -6.85
C ASP A 334 29.48 14.53 -6.34
N ARG A 335 29.66 14.06 -5.11
CA ARG A 335 31.01 13.78 -4.60
C ARG A 335 31.53 12.49 -5.27
N PRO A 336 32.68 12.55 -5.99
CA PRO A 336 33.27 11.34 -6.52
C PRO A 336 33.59 10.39 -5.37
N ALA A 337 33.23 9.11 -5.54
CA ALA A 337 33.59 8.06 -4.61
C ALA A 337 35.15 8.07 -4.44
N ARG A 338 35.59 8.38 -3.25
CA ARG A 338 37.02 8.34 -2.90
C ARG A 338 37.48 6.92 -2.64
#